data_165230dd911bbe355bd8bc01617a1fb7
#
_entry.id   165230dd911bbe355bd8bc01617a1fb7
#
_cell.length_a   1.000
_cell.length_b   1.000
_cell.length_c   1.000
_cell.angle_alpha   90.00
_cell.angle_beta   90.00
_cell.angle_gamma   90.00
#
_symmetry.space_group_name_H-M   'P 1'
#
loop_
_entity.id
_entity.type
_entity.pdbx_description
1 polymer ?
#
loop_
_entity_poly.entity_id
_entity_poly.type
_entity_poly.pdbx_seq_one_letter_code
_entity_poly.pdbx_strand_id
1 'polypeptide(L)'
;MQLPGRSPANAAMTAATLDLLSGGRFLMGLGTSGPQVVEGWHGQEWGKPLGKTREYVEIVRAVLRRERLEHHGAHYDIPVQGGTGLGKPLRLMARPLRAEIPIYLAAIGPKAVEQAFEIGDGWLPIFWSPEQARTVFPVDRAREAFDIAPSAPALVTDDVESGRTLLKEYYSFYIGGMGARGQNFYNDLFTRYGYEAEAREIQDLFLVGKQREAAAKVPDAFVDEVALVGSVERIRDRLAAWRESGATTLLVSTRDAATLRGVAEAAS
;
A
#
# COMPACT_ATOMS: atom_id res chain seq x y z
N MET A 1 0.41 -5.40 -6.60
CA MET A 1 -0.18 -5.23 -7.97
C MET A 1 -1.15 -4.07 -7.98
N GLN A 2 -1.19 -3.26 -9.06
CA GLN A 2 -2.24 -2.26 -9.26
C GLN A 2 -3.46 -2.90 -9.93
N LEU A 3 -4.66 -2.63 -9.41
CA LEU A 3 -5.91 -3.17 -9.95
C LEU A 3 -6.08 -2.87 -11.46
N PRO A 4 -5.84 -1.63 -11.94
CA PRO A 4 -6.04 -1.29 -13.35
C PRO A 4 -5.04 -1.98 -14.30
N GLY A 5 -3.92 -2.48 -13.78
CA GLY A 5 -2.88 -3.12 -14.59
C GLY A 5 -3.21 -4.52 -15.09
N ARG A 6 -4.23 -5.20 -14.52
CA ARG A 6 -4.63 -6.56 -14.89
C ARG A 6 -6.11 -6.80 -14.65
N SER A 7 -6.75 -7.63 -15.47
CA SER A 7 -8.07 -8.13 -15.10
C SER A 7 -7.97 -9.02 -13.85
N PRO A 8 -9.02 -9.11 -13.02
CA PRO A 8 -8.99 -9.90 -11.80
C PRO A 8 -8.70 -11.40 -12.06
N ALA A 9 -9.21 -11.97 -13.14
CA ALA A 9 -8.90 -13.35 -13.53
C ALA A 9 -7.41 -13.53 -13.88
N ASN A 10 -6.81 -12.59 -14.64
CA ASN A 10 -5.38 -12.63 -14.95
C ASN A 10 -4.51 -12.46 -13.68
N ALA A 11 -4.91 -11.60 -12.77
CA ALA A 11 -4.22 -11.42 -11.49
C ALA A 11 -4.25 -12.69 -10.63
N ALA A 12 -5.40 -13.38 -10.58
CA ALA A 12 -5.53 -14.65 -9.88
C ALA A 12 -4.66 -15.75 -10.50
N MET A 13 -4.59 -15.85 -11.83
CA MET A 13 -3.70 -16.79 -12.53
C MET A 13 -2.22 -16.49 -12.23
N THR A 14 -1.84 -15.21 -12.22
CA THR A 14 -0.49 -14.77 -11.86
C THR A 14 -0.17 -15.15 -10.41
N ALA A 15 -1.09 -14.88 -9.48
CA ALA A 15 -0.94 -15.22 -8.07
C ALA A 15 -0.78 -16.74 -7.87
N ALA A 16 -1.60 -17.56 -8.52
CA ALA A 16 -1.50 -19.02 -8.46
C ALA A 16 -0.14 -19.53 -8.98
N THR A 17 0.39 -18.94 -10.05
CA THR A 17 1.71 -19.29 -10.59
C THR A 17 2.83 -18.90 -9.62
N LEU A 18 2.80 -17.69 -9.07
CA LEU A 18 3.80 -17.22 -8.09
C LEU A 18 3.74 -18.04 -6.79
N ASP A 19 2.54 -18.42 -6.37
CA ASP A 19 2.35 -19.25 -5.21
C ASP A 19 2.97 -20.65 -5.39
N LEU A 20 2.75 -21.26 -6.56
CA LEU A 20 3.36 -22.53 -6.92
C LEU A 20 4.90 -22.42 -6.95
N LEU A 21 5.45 -21.40 -7.62
CA LEU A 21 6.90 -21.20 -7.73
C LEU A 21 7.56 -20.92 -6.38
N SER A 22 6.86 -20.26 -5.48
CA SER A 22 7.36 -19.94 -4.13
C SER A 22 7.13 -21.10 -3.12
N GLY A 23 6.47 -22.19 -3.50
CA GLY A 23 6.13 -23.27 -2.56
C GLY A 23 5.14 -22.82 -1.48
N GLY A 24 4.12 -22.03 -1.86
CA GLY A 24 3.07 -21.61 -0.94
C GLY A 24 3.41 -20.38 -0.08
N ARG A 25 4.45 -19.62 -0.41
CA ARG A 25 4.88 -18.43 0.36
C ARG A 25 4.36 -17.10 -0.20
N PHE A 26 3.67 -17.12 -1.35
CA PHE A 26 3.24 -15.89 -2.00
C PHE A 26 2.10 -15.21 -1.23
N LEU A 27 2.23 -13.89 -1.05
CA LEU A 27 1.20 -12.99 -0.53
C LEU A 27 0.82 -12.00 -1.63
N MET A 28 -0.46 -11.78 -1.87
CA MET A 28 -0.94 -10.95 -2.95
C MET A 28 -1.24 -9.53 -2.48
N GLY A 29 -0.34 -8.58 -2.71
CA GLY A 29 -0.60 -7.16 -2.45
C GLY A 29 -1.40 -6.50 -3.59
N LEU A 30 -2.52 -5.84 -3.28
CA LEU A 30 -3.37 -5.12 -4.20
C LEU A 30 -3.53 -3.66 -3.79
N GLY A 31 -3.54 -2.75 -4.78
CA GLY A 31 -3.80 -1.33 -4.57
C GLY A 31 -4.51 -0.70 -5.76
N THR A 32 -5.32 0.32 -5.48
CA THR A 32 -6.09 1.04 -6.49
C THR A 32 -5.26 1.95 -7.37
N SER A 33 -4.04 2.32 -6.93
CA SER A 33 -3.27 3.45 -7.46
C SER A 33 -3.98 4.80 -7.20
N GLY A 34 -3.75 5.81 -8.03
CA GLY A 34 -4.40 7.12 -7.97
C GLY A 34 -4.99 7.51 -9.33
N PRO A 35 -5.89 8.51 -9.37
CA PRO A 35 -6.59 8.91 -10.61
C PRO A 35 -5.63 9.25 -11.74
N GLN A 36 -4.50 9.93 -11.45
CA GLN A 36 -3.52 10.33 -12.46
C GLN A 36 -2.90 9.12 -13.18
N VAL A 37 -2.65 8.03 -12.44
CA VAL A 37 -2.09 6.80 -13.01
C VAL A 37 -3.18 5.98 -13.70
N VAL A 38 -4.36 5.85 -13.07
CA VAL A 38 -5.45 5.06 -13.62
C VAL A 38 -5.95 5.65 -14.94
N GLU A 39 -6.16 6.96 -14.99
CA GLU A 39 -6.66 7.65 -16.17
C GLU A 39 -5.55 7.97 -17.17
N GLY A 40 -4.42 8.51 -16.68
CA GLY A 40 -3.33 8.98 -17.53
C GLY A 40 -2.41 7.89 -18.06
N TRP A 41 -2.26 6.75 -17.38
CA TRP A 41 -1.35 5.68 -17.79
C TRP A 41 -2.09 4.42 -18.25
N HIS A 42 -3.14 4.02 -17.53
CA HIS A 42 -3.91 2.82 -17.87
C HIS A 42 -5.11 3.11 -18.80
N GLY A 43 -5.47 4.38 -19.03
CA GLY A 43 -6.57 4.78 -19.89
C GLY A 43 -7.93 4.24 -19.41
N GLN A 44 -8.10 4.09 -18.10
CA GLN A 44 -9.33 3.60 -17.48
C GLN A 44 -9.94 4.70 -16.63
N GLU A 45 -11.26 4.70 -16.51
CA GLU A 45 -11.97 5.60 -15.62
C GLU A 45 -11.64 5.27 -14.16
N TRP A 46 -11.29 6.29 -13.33
CA TRP A 46 -11.08 6.13 -11.90
C TRP A 46 -12.33 5.60 -11.20
N GLY A 47 -13.43 6.28 -11.37
CA GLY A 47 -14.77 5.88 -10.92
C GLY A 47 -14.86 5.66 -9.41
N LYS A 48 -15.38 4.49 -9.00
CA LYS A 48 -15.62 4.11 -7.60
C LYS A 48 -14.60 3.06 -7.13
N PRO A 49 -13.40 3.45 -6.66
CA PRO A 49 -12.31 2.51 -6.37
C PRO A 49 -12.66 1.47 -5.29
N LEU A 50 -13.46 1.82 -4.28
CA LEU A 50 -13.86 0.87 -3.23
C LEU A 50 -14.72 -0.27 -3.79
N GLY A 51 -15.72 0.05 -4.61
CA GLY A 51 -16.55 -0.96 -5.27
C GLY A 51 -15.72 -1.86 -6.20
N LYS A 52 -14.86 -1.23 -7.03
CA LYS A 52 -13.92 -1.98 -7.90
C LYS A 52 -13.04 -2.94 -7.10
N THR A 53 -12.51 -2.51 -5.96
CA THR A 53 -11.64 -3.34 -5.10
C THR A 53 -12.40 -4.53 -4.55
N ARG A 54 -13.62 -4.34 -4.06
CA ARG A 54 -14.44 -5.43 -3.52
C ARG A 54 -14.70 -6.52 -4.56
N GLU A 55 -15.27 -6.13 -5.68
CA GLU A 55 -15.57 -7.06 -6.77
C GLU A 55 -14.29 -7.75 -7.30
N TYR A 56 -13.19 -7.01 -7.38
CA TYR A 56 -11.89 -7.58 -7.79
C TYR A 56 -11.42 -8.68 -6.86
N VAL A 57 -11.48 -8.46 -5.54
CA VAL A 57 -11.08 -9.45 -4.53
C VAL A 57 -12.00 -10.69 -4.59
N GLU A 58 -13.32 -10.48 -4.70
CA GLU A 58 -14.30 -11.56 -4.84
C GLU A 58 -14.00 -12.44 -6.06
N ILE A 59 -13.76 -11.82 -7.22
CA ILE A 59 -13.42 -12.55 -8.45
C ILE A 59 -12.08 -13.30 -8.31
N VAL A 60 -11.05 -12.67 -7.75
CA VAL A 60 -9.76 -13.33 -7.52
C VAL A 60 -9.93 -14.56 -6.66
N ARG A 61 -10.67 -14.47 -5.57
CA ARG A 61 -10.93 -15.61 -4.66
C ARG A 61 -11.72 -16.71 -5.35
N ALA A 62 -12.76 -16.39 -6.13
CA ALA A 62 -13.53 -17.36 -6.90
C ALA A 62 -12.66 -18.13 -7.91
N VAL A 63 -11.79 -17.42 -8.64
CA VAL A 63 -10.85 -18.02 -9.60
C VAL A 63 -9.86 -18.96 -8.90
N LEU A 64 -9.28 -18.56 -7.76
CA LEU A 64 -8.35 -19.38 -6.98
C LEU A 64 -9.01 -20.66 -6.44
N ARG A 65 -10.27 -20.60 -6.02
CA ARG A 65 -11.07 -21.77 -5.62
C ARG A 65 -11.53 -22.64 -6.80
N ARG A 66 -11.18 -22.22 -8.03
CA ARG A 66 -11.57 -22.90 -9.27
C ARG A 66 -13.09 -23.01 -9.47
N GLU A 67 -13.82 -22.04 -9.00
CA GLU A 67 -15.24 -21.90 -9.30
C GLU A 67 -15.43 -21.59 -10.79
N ARG A 68 -16.61 -21.89 -11.34
CA ARG A 68 -17.00 -21.35 -12.62
C ARG A 68 -17.22 -19.85 -12.43
N LEU A 69 -16.38 -19.04 -13.08
CA LEU A 69 -16.38 -17.61 -12.85
C LEU A 69 -17.62 -16.98 -13.50
N GLU A 70 -18.52 -16.55 -12.63
CA GLU A 70 -19.71 -15.78 -12.98
C GLU A 70 -19.83 -14.65 -11.95
N HIS A 71 -19.82 -13.40 -12.46
CA HIS A 71 -19.87 -12.21 -11.62
C HIS A 71 -20.56 -11.09 -12.41
N HIS A 72 -21.68 -10.60 -11.90
CA HIS A 72 -22.48 -9.53 -12.51
C HIS A 72 -22.60 -8.38 -11.51
N GLY A 73 -21.50 -7.60 -11.40
CA GLY A 73 -21.38 -6.48 -10.49
C GLY A 73 -21.51 -5.13 -11.19
N ALA A 74 -21.31 -4.08 -10.42
CA ALA A 74 -21.34 -2.71 -10.95
C ALA A 74 -20.08 -2.33 -11.72
N HIS A 75 -18.98 -3.08 -11.52
CA HIS A 75 -17.66 -2.77 -12.08
C HIS A 75 -17.11 -3.88 -12.98
N TYR A 76 -17.55 -5.10 -12.76
CA TYR A 76 -17.14 -6.26 -13.56
C TYR A 76 -18.35 -7.08 -13.95
N ASP A 77 -18.43 -7.43 -15.25
CA ASP A 77 -19.47 -8.28 -15.83
C ASP A 77 -18.79 -9.46 -16.53
N ILE A 78 -18.83 -10.64 -15.90
CA ILE A 78 -18.11 -11.84 -16.34
C ILE A 78 -19.04 -13.07 -16.26
N PRO A 79 -19.36 -13.75 -17.36
CA PRO A 79 -19.10 -13.35 -18.74
C PRO A 79 -19.82 -12.06 -19.10
N VAL A 80 -19.18 -11.24 -19.96
CA VAL A 80 -19.81 -10.00 -20.42
C VAL A 80 -21.13 -10.31 -21.14
N GLN A 81 -22.17 -9.58 -20.78
CA GLN A 81 -23.48 -9.71 -21.42
C GLN A 81 -23.48 -8.99 -22.77
N GLY A 82 -24.13 -9.61 -23.76
CA GLY A 82 -24.08 -9.13 -25.13
C GLY A 82 -22.84 -9.65 -25.87
N GLY A 83 -22.01 -8.77 -26.40
CA GLY A 83 -20.82 -9.16 -27.16
C GLY A 83 -21.16 -10.10 -28.34
N THR A 84 -20.37 -11.18 -28.48
CA THR A 84 -20.61 -12.21 -29.51
C THR A 84 -21.68 -13.24 -29.14
N GLY A 85 -22.13 -13.24 -27.89
CA GLY A 85 -23.01 -14.27 -27.33
C GLY A 85 -22.32 -15.63 -27.05
N LEU A 86 -21.00 -15.72 -27.25
CA LEU A 86 -20.21 -16.95 -27.02
C LEU A 86 -19.55 -17.00 -25.62
N GLY A 87 -19.67 -15.94 -24.86
CA GLY A 87 -19.17 -15.88 -23.48
C GLY A 87 -19.89 -16.90 -22.59
N LYS A 88 -19.12 -17.66 -21.81
CA LYS A 88 -19.63 -18.61 -20.82
C LYS A 88 -18.73 -18.64 -19.59
N PRO A 89 -19.26 -19.01 -18.40
CA PRO A 89 -18.47 -19.16 -17.21
C PRO A 89 -17.33 -20.17 -17.39
N LEU A 90 -16.11 -19.71 -17.23
CA LEU A 90 -14.90 -20.54 -17.30
C LEU A 90 -14.34 -20.76 -15.88
N ARG A 91 -13.46 -21.73 -15.73
CA ARG A 91 -12.70 -21.95 -14.51
C ARG A 91 -11.22 -22.09 -14.80
N LEU A 92 -10.40 -21.77 -13.81
CA LEU A 92 -8.96 -21.96 -13.89
C LEU A 92 -8.63 -23.43 -14.19
N MET A 93 -7.89 -23.69 -15.26
CA MET A 93 -7.49 -25.05 -15.65
C MET A 93 -6.41 -25.61 -14.71
N ALA A 94 -5.41 -24.80 -14.37
CA ALA A 94 -4.39 -25.16 -13.42
C ALA A 94 -5.01 -25.38 -12.02
N ARG A 95 -4.37 -26.21 -11.21
CA ARG A 95 -4.71 -26.37 -9.79
C ARG A 95 -3.78 -25.47 -8.99
N PRO A 96 -4.28 -24.41 -8.33
CA PRO A 96 -3.49 -23.65 -7.39
C PRO A 96 -2.93 -24.54 -6.26
N LEU A 97 -1.75 -24.22 -5.77
CA LEU A 97 -1.18 -24.89 -4.60
C LEU A 97 -2.05 -24.63 -3.36
N ARG A 98 -2.50 -23.37 -3.21
CA ARG A 98 -3.47 -22.97 -2.19
C ARG A 98 -4.71 -22.38 -2.87
N ALA A 99 -5.89 -22.81 -2.42
CA ALA A 99 -7.15 -22.23 -2.86
C ALA A 99 -7.37 -20.80 -2.32
N GLU A 100 -6.71 -20.51 -1.20
CA GLU A 100 -6.75 -19.21 -0.52
C GLU A 100 -5.34 -18.68 -0.35
N ILE A 101 -4.95 -17.77 -1.25
CA ILE A 101 -3.72 -16.98 -1.16
C ILE A 101 -4.07 -15.70 -0.40
N PRO A 102 -3.36 -15.35 0.68
CA PRO A 102 -3.65 -14.13 1.43
C PRO A 102 -3.59 -12.88 0.56
N ILE A 103 -4.61 -12.03 0.68
CA ILE A 103 -4.75 -10.78 -0.08
C ILE A 103 -4.57 -9.59 0.86
N TYR A 104 -3.55 -8.80 0.59
CA TYR A 104 -3.23 -7.57 1.32
C TYR A 104 -3.68 -6.36 0.53
N LEU A 105 -4.38 -5.43 1.16
CA LEU A 105 -4.86 -4.22 0.52
C LEU A 105 -4.03 -3.01 0.93
N ALA A 106 -3.50 -2.29 -0.06
CA ALA A 106 -2.89 -0.99 0.16
C ALA A 106 -3.99 0.08 0.25
N ALA A 107 -4.11 0.70 1.41
CA ALA A 107 -5.16 1.66 1.70
C ALA A 107 -4.64 2.80 2.58
N ILE A 108 -5.13 4.03 2.34
CA ILE A 108 -4.71 5.25 3.06
C ILE A 108 -5.94 5.96 3.67
N GLY A 109 -6.98 6.19 2.88
CA GLY A 109 -8.18 6.87 3.34
C GLY A 109 -9.01 6.01 4.29
N PRO A 110 -9.74 6.60 5.25
CA PRO A 110 -10.45 5.86 6.31
C PRO A 110 -11.35 4.75 5.79
N LYS A 111 -12.18 5.03 4.78
CA LYS A 111 -13.08 4.03 4.18
C LYS A 111 -12.34 2.89 3.47
N ALA A 112 -11.18 3.18 2.87
CA ALA A 112 -10.37 2.15 2.23
C ALA A 112 -9.68 1.26 3.27
N VAL A 113 -9.26 1.84 4.39
CA VAL A 113 -8.70 1.10 5.53
C VAL A 113 -9.76 0.20 6.16
N GLU A 114 -10.96 0.71 6.42
CA GLU A 114 -12.09 -0.12 6.89
C GLU A 114 -12.36 -1.29 5.95
N GLN A 115 -12.38 -1.03 4.63
CA GLN A 115 -12.55 -2.09 3.65
C GLN A 115 -11.40 -3.11 3.69
N ALA A 116 -10.16 -2.68 3.91
CA ALA A 116 -9.04 -3.61 4.05
C ALA A 116 -9.24 -4.57 5.23
N PHE A 117 -9.73 -4.09 6.37
CA PHE A 117 -10.09 -4.93 7.52
C PHE A 117 -11.27 -5.87 7.24
N GLU A 118 -12.21 -5.44 6.40
CA GLU A 118 -13.41 -6.23 6.09
C GLU A 118 -13.12 -7.38 5.12
N ILE A 119 -12.43 -7.11 4.00
CA ILE A 119 -12.30 -8.06 2.89
C ILE A 119 -10.87 -8.56 2.63
N GLY A 120 -9.83 -7.91 3.21
CA GLY A 120 -8.44 -8.31 3.08
C GLY A 120 -8.01 -9.35 4.13
N ASP A 121 -6.87 -9.97 3.93
CA ASP A 121 -6.19 -10.81 4.92
C ASP A 121 -5.05 -10.04 5.58
N GLY A 122 -4.69 -8.87 5.04
CA GLY A 122 -3.76 -7.93 5.60
C GLY A 122 -3.91 -6.54 4.98
N TRP A 123 -3.24 -5.59 5.60
CA TRP A 123 -3.21 -4.19 5.19
C TRP A 123 -1.77 -3.72 5.01
N LEU A 124 -1.52 -2.97 3.94
CA LEU A 124 -0.24 -2.37 3.60
C LEU A 124 -0.32 -0.84 3.78
N PRO A 125 -0.18 -0.32 4.99
CA PRO A 125 -0.14 1.12 5.22
C PRO A 125 1.18 1.74 4.76
N ILE A 126 1.12 3.03 4.43
CA ILE A 126 2.28 3.89 4.16
C ILE A 126 2.29 5.05 5.14
N PHE A 127 3.43 5.67 5.37
CA PHE A 127 3.61 6.77 6.31
C PHE A 127 3.12 6.39 7.72
N TRP A 128 3.48 5.20 8.15
CA TRP A 128 3.08 4.71 9.46
C TRP A 128 3.83 5.45 10.57
N SER A 129 3.12 6.24 11.36
CA SER A 129 3.64 6.81 12.59
C SER A 129 3.27 5.89 13.76
N PRO A 130 4.23 5.22 14.41
CA PRO A 130 3.97 4.39 15.58
C PRO A 130 3.21 5.13 16.69
N GLU A 131 3.52 6.41 16.89
CA GLU A 131 2.92 7.25 17.92
C GLU A 131 1.44 7.56 17.65
N GLN A 132 1.08 7.68 16.38
CA GLN A 132 -0.25 8.13 15.98
C GLN A 132 -1.12 7.03 15.38
N ALA A 133 -0.56 5.85 15.10
CA ALA A 133 -1.25 4.78 14.40
C ALA A 133 -2.60 4.43 15.03
N ARG A 134 -2.64 4.25 16.35
CA ARG A 134 -3.87 3.90 17.10
C ARG A 134 -4.90 5.03 17.15
N THR A 135 -4.47 6.28 16.97
CA THR A 135 -5.36 7.44 16.93
C THR A 135 -5.95 7.66 15.54
N VAL A 136 -5.13 7.46 14.51
CA VAL A 136 -5.49 7.77 13.11
C VAL A 136 -6.15 6.59 12.41
N PHE A 137 -5.84 5.36 12.82
CA PHE A 137 -6.31 4.13 12.20
C PHE A 137 -7.01 3.20 13.20
N PRO A 138 -7.99 2.42 12.77
CA PRO A 138 -8.74 1.49 13.62
C PRO A 138 -7.99 0.17 13.87
N VAL A 139 -6.71 0.24 14.28
CA VAL A 139 -5.83 -0.94 14.41
C VAL A 139 -6.38 -2.00 15.38
N ASP A 140 -7.08 -1.58 16.42
CA ASP A 140 -7.66 -2.47 17.42
C ASP A 140 -8.87 -3.28 16.90
N ARG A 141 -9.33 -2.99 15.66
CA ARG A 141 -10.37 -3.78 14.98
C ARG A 141 -9.81 -4.94 14.17
N ALA A 142 -8.49 -5.08 14.09
CA ALA A 142 -7.87 -6.20 13.39
C ALA A 142 -8.28 -7.52 14.05
N ARG A 143 -8.76 -8.49 13.23
CA ARG A 143 -9.01 -9.84 13.71
C ARG A 143 -7.69 -10.56 13.98
N GLU A 144 -7.70 -11.60 14.79
CA GLU A 144 -6.51 -12.30 15.29
C GLU A 144 -5.50 -12.69 14.21
N ALA A 145 -5.95 -13.12 13.04
CA ALA A 145 -5.07 -13.51 11.92
C ALA A 145 -4.83 -12.42 10.88
N PHE A 146 -5.20 -11.16 11.18
CA PHE A 146 -5.03 -10.06 10.23
C PHE A 146 -3.66 -9.42 10.37
N ASP A 147 -2.92 -9.33 9.25
CA ASP A 147 -1.57 -8.76 9.24
C ASP A 147 -1.60 -7.26 8.90
N ILE A 148 -1.00 -6.44 9.76
CA ILE A 148 -0.77 -5.01 9.52
C ILE A 148 0.71 -4.85 9.19
N ALA A 149 1.01 -4.65 7.90
CA ALA A 149 2.36 -4.65 7.35
C ALA A 149 2.76 -3.28 6.79
N PRO A 150 3.11 -2.30 7.62
CA PRO A 150 3.55 -0.99 7.17
C PRO A 150 4.89 -1.05 6.44
N SER A 151 5.04 -0.17 5.44
CA SER A 151 6.32 0.11 4.82
C SER A 151 7.12 1.11 5.66
N ALA A 152 8.33 0.71 6.05
CA ALA A 152 9.29 1.55 6.76
C ALA A 152 10.49 1.84 5.85
N PRO A 153 10.61 3.05 5.26
CA PRO A 153 11.84 3.48 4.65
C PRO A 153 12.99 3.42 5.65
N ALA A 154 14.11 2.83 5.27
CA ALA A 154 15.25 2.66 6.17
C ALA A 154 16.57 3.08 5.53
N LEU A 155 17.42 3.71 6.34
CA LEU A 155 18.78 4.09 5.98
C LEU A 155 19.69 4.01 7.20
N VAL A 156 20.62 3.06 7.21
CA VAL A 156 21.68 3.00 8.23
C VAL A 156 22.77 3.97 7.84
N THR A 157 23.02 4.96 8.68
CA THR A 157 24.01 6.02 8.47
C THR A 157 24.40 6.68 9.79
N ASP A 158 25.64 7.15 9.87
CA ASP A 158 26.10 8.00 10.99
C ASP A 158 25.68 9.47 10.77
N ASP A 159 25.44 9.88 9.53
CA ASP A 159 24.95 11.21 9.18
C ASP A 159 23.40 11.20 9.04
N VAL A 160 22.76 11.39 10.18
CA VAL A 160 21.29 11.42 10.29
C VAL A 160 20.68 12.56 9.46
N GLU A 161 21.33 13.72 9.41
CA GLU A 161 20.81 14.89 8.68
C GLU A 161 20.78 14.66 7.16
N SER A 162 21.85 14.11 6.61
CA SER A 162 21.87 13.70 5.21
C SER A 162 20.83 12.61 4.92
N GLY A 163 20.64 11.66 5.84
CA GLY A 163 19.62 10.63 5.72
C GLY A 163 18.20 11.18 5.73
N ARG A 164 17.90 12.12 6.64
CA ARG A 164 16.62 12.85 6.66
C ARG A 164 16.38 13.61 5.36
N THR A 165 17.39 14.31 4.86
CA THR A 165 17.30 15.09 3.62
C THR A 165 16.88 14.23 2.44
N LEU A 166 17.46 13.04 2.27
CA LEU A 166 17.07 12.08 1.22
C LEU A 166 15.60 11.66 1.37
N LEU A 167 15.15 11.39 2.58
CA LEU A 167 13.77 10.96 2.83
C LEU A 167 12.77 12.11 2.71
N LYS A 168 13.15 13.35 3.01
CA LYS A 168 12.31 14.53 2.77
C LYS A 168 11.98 14.71 1.29
N GLU A 169 12.91 14.43 0.38
CA GLU A 169 12.63 14.43 -1.05
C GLU A 169 11.57 13.38 -1.42
N TYR A 170 11.69 12.17 -0.88
CA TYR A 170 10.71 11.11 -1.07
C TYR A 170 9.33 11.51 -0.53
N TYR A 171 9.25 12.00 0.70
CA TYR A 171 7.96 12.38 1.31
C TYR A 171 7.33 13.58 0.62
N SER A 172 8.11 14.61 0.26
CA SER A 172 7.58 15.79 -0.43
C SER A 172 6.97 15.45 -1.79
N PHE A 173 7.53 14.46 -2.50
CA PHE A 173 6.96 13.96 -3.75
C PHE A 173 5.55 13.39 -3.53
N TYR A 174 5.35 12.58 -2.49
CA TYR A 174 4.03 12.02 -2.20
C TYR A 174 3.07 13.08 -1.67
N ILE A 175 3.50 13.87 -0.68
CA ILE A 175 2.65 14.88 -0.05
C ILE A 175 2.29 16.00 -1.04
N GLY A 176 3.22 16.41 -1.89
CA GLY A 176 3.04 17.50 -2.83
C GLY A 176 2.60 17.10 -4.24
N GLY A 177 3.13 15.98 -4.77
CA GLY A 177 3.05 15.64 -6.20
C GLY A 177 2.08 14.53 -6.57
N MET A 178 1.66 13.68 -5.65
CA MET A 178 0.85 12.49 -5.96
C MET A 178 -0.65 12.75 -6.05
N GLY A 179 -1.07 14.00 -6.23
CA GLY A 179 -2.46 14.37 -6.40
C GLY A 179 -2.68 15.88 -6.57
N ALA A 180 -3.83 16.26 -7.11
CA ALA A 180 -4.27 17.65 -7.15
C ALA A 180 -4.65 18.12 -5.72
N ARG A 181 -4.77 19.47 -5.55
CA ARG A 181 -5.26 20.04 -4.29
C ARG A 181 -6.63 19.46 -3.94
N GLY A 182 -6.77 18.97 -2.70
CA GLY A 182 -7.98 18.33 -2.20
C GLY A 182 -8.25 16.92 -2.76
N GLN A 183 -7.29 16.33 -3.50
CA GLN A 183 -7.37 14.99 -4.06
C GLN A 183 -6.02 14.24 -3.96
N ASN A 184 -5.31 14.43 -2.85
CA ASN A 184 -4.06 13.75 -2.58
C ASN A 184 -4.14 13.01 -1.24
N PHE A 185 -4.31 11.70 -1.29
CA PHE A 185 -4.46 10.85 -0.11
C PHE A 185 -3.27 10.91 0.87
N TYR A 186 -2.06 11.18 0.37
CA TYR A 186 -0.86 11.31 1.20
C TYR A 186 -0.84 12.67 1.92
N ASN A 187 -1.25 13.74 1.26
CA ASN A 187 -1.43 15.05 1.84
C ASN A 187 -2.51 15.01 2.94
N ASP A 188 -3.64 14.34 2.65
CA ASP A 188 -4.72 14.16 3.62
C ASP A 188 -4.26 13.34 4.84
N LEU A 189 -3.41 12.33 4.67
CA LEU A 189 -2.86 11.55 5.78
C LEU A 189 -1.90 12.39 6.61
N PHE A 190 -1.02 13.15 5.97
CA PHE A 190 -0.07 14.03 6.62
C PHE A 190 -0.80 15.13 7.43
N THR A 191 -1.90 15.68 6.89
CA THR A 191 -2.81 16.59 7.61
C THR A 191 -3.42 15.93 8.84
N ARG A 192 -3.86 14.67 8.75
CA ARG A 192 -4.42 13.93 9.90
C ARG A 192 -3.39 13.68 11.02
N TYR A 193 -2.10 13.70 10.69
CA TYR A 193 -1.00 13.67 11.66
C TYR A 193 -0.72 15.03 12.31
N GLY A 194 -1.51 16.05 12.02
CA GLY A 194 -1.38 17.39 12.61
C GLY A 194 -0.47 18.36 11.84
N TYR A 195 0.00 17.99 10.66
CA TYR A 195 0.87 18.81 9.81
C TYR A 195 0.10 19.55 8.70
N GLU A 196 -1.05 20.17 9.03
CA GLU A 196 -1.91 20.80 8.01
C GLU A 196 -1.23 21.98 7.30
N ALA A 197 -0.51 22.82 8.04
CA ALA A 197 0.18 23.98 7.48
C ALA A 197 1.30 23.56 6.52
N GLU A 198 2.11 22.61 6.94
CA GLU A 198 3.22 22.03 6.17
C GLU A 198 2.68 21.26 4.94
N ALA A 199 1.59 20.51 5.08
CA ALA A 199 0.94 19.81 3.97
C ALA A 199 0.58 20.75 2.84
N ARG A 200 0.00 21.91 3.18
CA ARG A 200 -0.39 22.96 2.21
C ARG A 200 0.83 23.57 1.57
N GLU A 201 1.82 23.98 2.37
CA GLU A 201 3.03 24.65 1.87
C GLU A 201 3.85 23.70 0.96
N ILE A 202 4.04 22.44 1.36
CA ILE A 202 4.72 21.42 0.55
C ILE A 202 4.01 21.24 -0.80
N GLN A 203 2.69 21.13 -0.80
CA GLN A 203 1.94 20.94 -2.05
C GLN A 203 2.00 22.19 -2.94
N ASP A 204 1.89 23.38 -2.37
CA ASP A 204 1.96 24.64 -3.12
C ASP A 204 3.33 24.81 -3.80
N LEU A 205 4.42 24.57 -3.08
CA LEU A 205 5.77 24.62 -3.63
C LEU A 205 6.00 23.54 -4.68
N PHE A 206 5.55 22.32 -4.42
CA PHE A 206 5.76 21.20 -5.34
C PHE A 206 5.05 21.43 -6.69
N LEU A 207 3.80 21.88 -6.66
CA LEU A 207 2.98 22.10 -7.86
C LEU A 207 3.46 23.25 -8.73
N VAL A 208 4.26 24.20 -8.19
CA VAL A 208 4.91 25.26 -8.97
C VAL A 208 6.35 24.91 -9.37
N GLY A 209 6.77 23.65 -9.22
CA GLY A 209 8.09 23.18 -9.68
C GLY A 209 9.24 23.42 -8.69
N LYS A 210 8.94 23.84 -7.45
CA LYS A 210 9.93 24.12 -6.41
C LYS A 210 10.17 22.91 -5.50
N GLN A 211 10.51 21.74 -6.08
CA GLN A 211 10.58 20.47 -5.36
C GLN A 211 11.59 20.49 -4.20
N ARG A 212 12.74 21.16 -4.36
CA ARG A 212 13.74 21.24 -3.28
C ARG A 212 13.25 22.07 -2.11
N GLU A 213 12.56 23.20 -2.40
CA GLU A 213 11.93 24.01 -1.36
C GLU A 213 10.82 23.25 -0.66
N ALA A 214 10.01 22.47 -1.40
CA ALA A 214 8.98 21.62 -0.85
C ALA A 214 9.57 20.54 0.08
N ALA A 215 10.67 19.89 -0.32
CA ALA A 215 11.36 18.89 0.51
C ALA A 215 11.87 19.49 1.83
N ALA A 216 12.41 20.73 1.78
CA ALA A 216 12.90 21.41 2.97
C ALA A 216 11.77 21.73 3.99
N LYS A 217 10.50 21.72 3.56
CA LYS A 217 9.33 21.93 4.45
C LYS A 217 8.84 20.67 5.15
N VAL A 218 9.33 19.48 4.77
CA VAL A 218 9.01 18.26 5.50
C VAL A 218 9.71 18.28 6.86
N PRO A 219 8.97 18.20 7.99
CA PRO A 219 9.57 18.25 9.33
C PRO A 219 10.47 17.04 9.62
N ASP A 220 11.59 17.26 10.30
CA ASP A 220 12.47 16.19 10.77
C ASP A 220 11.73 15.21 11.68
N ALA A 221 10.88 15.74 12.57
CA ALA A 221 10.06 14.95 13.46
C ALA A 221 9.19 13.92 12.69
N PHE A 222 8.56 14.36 11.60
CA PHE A 222 7.78 13.44 10.76
C PHE A 222 8.65 12.35 10.14
N VAL A 223 9.85 12.69 9.63
CA VAL A 223 10.77 11.69 9.06
C VAL A 223 11.16 10.68 10.14
N ASP A 224 11.50 11.14 11.35
CA ASP A 224 11.89 10.28 12.48
C ASP A 224 10.72 9.39 12.96
N GLU A 225 9.47 9.85 12.81
CA GLU A 225 8.30 9.04 13.16
C GLU A 225 8.07 7.89 12.17
N VAL A 226 8.17 8.16 10.86
CA VAL A 226 7.70 7.24 9.81
C VAL A 226 8.82 6.48 9.09
N ALA A 227 10.07 6.65 9.52
CA ALA A 227 11.24 6.00 8.93
C ALA A 227 12.23 5.50 9.98
N LEU A 228 13.17 4.67 9.54
CA LEU A 228 14.27 4.13 10.34
C LEU A 228 15.59 4.69 9.80
N VAL A 229 16.06 5.80 10.37
CA VAL A 229 17.25 6.51 9.93
C VAL A 229 18.25 6.68 11.07
N GLY A 230 19.51 6.37 10.83
CA GLY A 230 20.62 6.58 11.76
C GLY A 230 21.46 5.34 11.99
N SER A 231 22.21 5.33 13.08
CA SER A 231 23.01 4.17 13.49
C SER A 231 22.13 2.96 13.80
N VAL A 232 22.72 1.78 13.86
CA VAL A 232 22.01 0.54 14.23
C VAL A 232 21.36 0.66 15.60
N GLU A 233 22.04 1.30 16.57
CA GLU A 233 21.52 1.55 17.92
C GLU A 233 20.29 2.45 17.89
N ARG A 234 20.35 3.57 17.16
CA ARG A 234 19.20 4.49 16.98
C ARG A 234 18.01 3.78 16.37
N ILE A 235 18.24 2.94 15.35
CA ILE A 235 17.19 2.15 14.71
C ILE A 235 16.61 1.12 15.69
N ARG A 236 17.44 0.47 16.51
CA ARG A 236 17.00 -0.48 17.54
C ARG A 236 16.06 0.19 18.55
N ASP A 237 16.43 1.35 19.04
CA ASP A 237 15.59 2.12 19.97
C ASP A 237 14.25 2.50 19.31
N ARG A 238 14.29 2.91 18.05
CA ARG A 238 13.08 3.28 17.30
C ARG A 238 12.16 2.09 17.05
N LEU A 239 12.69 0.90 16.78
CA LEU A 239 11.93 -0.33 16.56
C LEU A 239 11.05 -0.73 17.76
N ALA A 240 11.37 -0.30 18.98
CA ALA A 240 10.52 -0.53 20.16
C ALA A 240 9.14 0.11 19.96
N ALA A 241 9.06 1.38 19.55
CA ALA A 241 7.79 2.04 19.25
C ALA A 241 7.01 1.36 18.11
N TRP A 242 7.71 0.88 17.07
CA TRP A 242 7.07 0.15 15.98
C TRP A 242 6.42 -1.17 16.44
N ARG A 243 7.06 -1.90 17.36
CA ARG A 243 6.50 -3.14 17.95
C ARG A 243 5.22 -2.89 18.74
N GLU A 244 5.10 -1.73 19.39
CA GLU A 244 3.95 -1.35 20.23
C GLU A 244 2.82 -0.68 19.41
N SER A 245 3.07 -0.33 18.16
CA SER A 245 2.16 0.47 17.34
C SER A 245 0.92 -0.27 16.82
N GLY A 246 0.90 -1.60 16.95
CA GLY A 246 -0.11 -2.47 16.33
C GLY A 246 0.30 -3.03 14.96
N ALA A 247 1.50 -2.69 14.45
CA ALA A 247 2.07 -3.36 13.29
C ALA A 247 2.48 -4.80 13.67
N THR A 248 2.16 -5.75 12.80
CA THR A 248 2.47 -7.18 13.00
C THR A 248 3.66 -7.65 12.16
N THR A 249 3.85 -6.99 11.01
CA THR A 249 4.96 -7.21 10.09
C THR A 249 5.57 -5.86 9.71
N LEU A 250 6.88 -5.76 9.55
CA LEU A 250 7.55 -4.56 9.09
C LEU A 250 8.15 -4.79 7.69
N LEU A 251 7.69 -4.02 6.70
CA LEU A 251 8.25 -4.05 5.35
C LEU A 251 9.36 -3.02 5.22
N VAL A 252 10.59 -3.42 5.47
CA VAL A 252 11.75 -2.55 5.34
C VAL A 252 12.00 -2.17 3.89
N SER A 253 11.91 -0.87 3.58
CA SER A 253 12.14 -0.32 2.25
C SER A 253 13.51 0.36 2.18
N THR A 254 14.44 -0.26 1.50
CA THR A 254 15.79 0.28 1.28
C THR A 254 16.34 -0.16 -0.09
N ARG A 255 17.30 0.60 -0.62
CA ARG A 255 18.05 0.25 -1.85
C ARG A 255 19.42 -0.31 -1.55
N ASP A 256 19.79 -0.41 -0.27
CA ASP A 256 21.11 -0.77 0.18
C ASP A 256 21.09 -2.05 1.04
N ALA A 257 21.88 -3.04 0.64
CA ALA A 257 21.98 -4.30 1.35
C ALA A 257 22.67 -4.18 2.74
N ALA A 258 23.51 -3.18 2.94
CA ALA A 258 24.12 -2.92 4.25
C ALA A 258 23.07 -2.39 5.23
N THR A 259 22.23 -1.47 4.79
CA THR A 259 21.08 -0.99 5.57
C THR A 259 20.14 -2.14 5.94
N LEU A 260 19.82 -3.06 4.99
CA LEU A 260 18.97 -4.20 5.31
C LEU A 260 19.55 -5.10 6.40
N ARG A 261 20.88 -5.37 6.35
CA ARG A 261 21.59 -6.13 7.39
C ARG A 261 21.58 -5.41 8.73
N GLY A 262 21.85 -4.09 8.72
CA GLY A 262 21.84 -3.29 9.96
C GLY A 262 20.47 -3.22 10.63
N VAL A 263 19.37 -3.12 9.84
CA VAL A 263 18.01 -3.19 10.39
C VAL A 263 17.71 -4.58 10.94
N ALA A 264 18.15 -5.65 10.28
CA ALA A 264 17.98 -7.01 10.79
C ALA A 264 18.75 -7.22 12.10
N GLU A 265 19.97 -6.69 12.22
CA GLU A 265 20.75 -6.67 13.46
C GLU A 265 20.04 -5.86 14.56
N ALA A 266 19.50 -4.69 14.23
CA ALA A 266 18.75 -3.87 15.19
C ALA A 266 17.49 -4.56 15.71
N ALA A 267 16.88 -5.43 14.89
CA ALA A 267 15.65 -6.15 15.22
C ALA A 267 15.88 -7.43 16.06
N SER A 268 17.11 -7.92 16.10
CA SER A 268 17.53 -9.10 16.89
C SER A 268 17.69 -8.78 18.36
#